data_80fa18383bf221f0538b93cb2947f0c9
#
_entry.id   80fa18383bf221f0538b93cb2947f0c9
#
_cell.length_a   1.000
_cell.length_b   1.000
_cell.length_c   1.000
_cell.angle_alpha   90.00
_cell.angle_beta   90.00
_cell.angle_gamma   90.00
#
_symmetry.space_group_name_H-M   'P 1'
#
loop_
_entity.id
_entity.type
_entity.pdbx_description
1 polymer ?
#
loop_
_entity_poly.entity_id
_entity_poly.type
_entity_poly.pdbx_seq_one_letter_code
_entity_poly.pdbx_strand_id
1 'polypeptide(L)'
;MPIRLSELPEVRDVEISGNEIAEFPKELAEKWQKVVSLRMNDTKLTSLPENIFGMKKVSTFDFCDNQGLSNLPKYRGDNTYMGGLFLDNCSFTSIPEIANTRMRTLSLANNKITSVSQEVVNGLSDQLLTLILDDNKINSFPQMASSSLIELSLDNCGLTAIPDLSKLPELCVLSLNSNQILEVKDGTFTNCTKFAILDLSKNTELRTFSNHAGFTVIDQTVKYRNKKLVGDKVVEYGDEQTQNIAKPYYLNCVNVDDCPNLTWKVPETWCCIKNFYVWNKEELELPVRNVIVYNRGSKNVVRHECPVCKVDGQPRVYSFPKTLEEIIAGLKKNQDK
;
A
#
# COMPACT_ATOMS: atom_id res chain seq x y z
N MET A 1 -8.45 36.67 2.24
CA MET A 1 -6.99 36.47 2.43
C MET A 1 -6.28 37.80 2.35
N PRO A 2 -5.39 38.14 3.30
CA PRO A 2 -4.73 39.47 3.28
C PRO A 2 -3.87 39.64 2.01
N ILE A 3 -3.99 40.75 1.34
CA ILE A 3 -3.28 41.14 0.10
C ILE A 3 -1.75 41.01 0.24
N ARG A 4 -1.22 41.09 1.47
CA ARG A 4 0.22 40.99 1.78
C ARG A 4 0.91 39.67 1.41
N LEU A 5 0.18 38.55 1.27
CA LEU A 5 0.78 37.29 0.81
C LEU A 5 1.23 37.33 -0.65
N SER A 6 0.60 38.20 -1.47
CA SER A 6 1.02 38.43 -2.85
C SER A 6 2.36 39.15 -2.99
N GLU A 7 2.88 39.70 -1.91
CA GLU A 7 4.16 40.42 -1.84
C GLU A 7 5.33 39.50 -1.50
N LEU A 8 5.12 38.17 -1.36
CA LEU A 8 6.13 37.18 -1.02
C LEU A 8 6.55 36.35 -2.26
N PRO A 9 7.31 36.92 -3.22
CA PRO A 9 7.63 36.23 -4.49
C PRO A 9 8.61 35.06 -4.32
N GLU A 10 9.32 34.97 -3.19
CA GLU A 10 10.35 33.96 -2.90
C GLU A 10 9.86 32.80 -2.08
N VAL A 11 8.57 32.79 -1.72
CA VAL A 11 7.98 31.70 -0.91
C VAL A 11 8.06 30.35 -1.65
N ARG A 12 8.47 29.30 -0.92
CA ARG A 12 8.62 27.94 -1.46
C ARG A 12 7.64 26.97 -0.85
N ASP A 13 7.42 27.06 0.44
CA ASP A 13 6.51 26.21 1.18
C ASP A 13 5.37 27.06 1.73
N VAL A 14 4.15 26.72 1.35
CA VAL A 14 2.94 27.40 1.77
C VAL A 14 2.10 26.41 2.55
N GLU A 15 1.92 26.69 3.84
CA GLU A 15 1.06 25.97 4.75
C GLU A 15 0.01 26.93 5.31
N ILE A 16 -1.22 26.80 4.83
CA ILE A 16 -2.36 27.65 5.21
C ILE A 16 -3.58 26.84 5.61
N SER A 17 -3.36 25.58 6.00
CA SER A 17 -4.40 24.69 6.49
C SER A 17 -5.10 25.23 7.73
N GLY A 18 -6.32 24.76 7.98
CA GLY A 18 -7.13 25.15 9.15
C GLY A 18 -7.64 26.58 9.12
N ASN A 19 -7.68 27.23 7.96
CA ASN A 19 -8.21 28.60 7.79
C ASN A 19 -9.52 28.59 7.00
N GLU A 20 -10.35 29.60 7.17
CA GLU A 20 -11.59 29.75 6.39
C GLU A 20 -11.30 30.39 5.02
N ILE A 21 -10.79 29.58 4.08
CA ILE A 21 -10.41 30.00 2.72
C ILE A 21 -11.23 29.20 1.71
N ALA A 22 -12.42 29.71 1.37
CA ALA A 22 -13.31 29.01 0.44
C ALA A 22 -12.79 28.95 -1.01
N GLU A 23 -11.95 29.91 -1.41
CA GLU A 23 -11.40 30.02 -2.76
C GLU A 23 -9.93 30.41 -2.71
N PHE A 24 -9.11 29.78 -3.55
CA PHE A 24 -7.70 30.18 -3.72
C PHE A 24 -7.61 31.33 -4.72
N PRO A 25 -6.99 32.47 -4.36
CA PRO A 25 -6.91 33.65 -5.26
C PRO A 25 -6.08 33.32 -6.51
N LYS A 26 -6.65 33.59 -7.69
CA LYS A 26 -6.00 33.40 -8.99
C LYS A 26 -4.66 34.12 -9.11
N GLU A 27 -4.58 35.33 -8.57
CA GLU A 27 -3.38 36.18 -8.58
C GLU A 27 -2.21 35.54 -7.82
N LEU A 28 -2.47 34.74 -6.79
CA LEU A 28 -1.43 34.00 -6.06
C LEU A 28 -0.85 32.87 -6.92
N ALA A 29 -1.68 32.15 -7.65
CA ALA A 29 -1.21 31.12 -8.58
C ALA A 29 -0.28 31.69 -9.68
N GLU A 30 -0.52 32.96 -10.10
CA GLU A 30 0.32 33.66 -11.07
C GLU A 30 1.65 34.12 -10.47
N LYS A 31 1.63 34.59 -9.20
CA LYS A 31 2.79 35.20 -8.54
C LYS A 31 3.70 34.19 -7.86
N TRP A 32 3.15 33.13 -7.30
CA TRP A 32 3.90 32.13 -6.51
C TRP A 32 4.59 31.06 -7.36
N GLN A 33 5.39 31.51 -8.33
CA GLN A 33 6.07 30.61 -9.28
C GLN A 33 7.28 29.87 -8.69
N LYS A 34 7.67 30.14 -7.44
CA LYS A 34 8.76 29.46 -6.72
C LYS A 34 8.25 28.46 -5.68
N VAL A 35 6.94 28.43 -5.44
CA VAL A 35 6.32 27.50 -4.50
C VAL A 35 6.56 26.06 -4.96
N VAL A 36 7.01 25.22 -4.02
CA VAL A 36 7.29 23.79 -4.20
C VAL A 36 6.23 22.94 -3.51
N SER A 37 5.70 23.41 -2.39
CA SER A 37 4.64 22.73 -1.64
C SER A 37 3.52 23.71 -1.32
N LEU A 38 2.29 23.33 -1.65
CA LEU A 38 1.08 24.08 -1.30
C LEU A 38 0.13 23.17 -0.53
N ARG A 39 -0.07 23.48 0.76
CA ARG A 39 -0.99 22.76 1.66
C ARG A 39 -2.10 23.69 2.12
N MET A 40 -3.32 23.22 1.91
CA MET A 40 -4.57 23.95 2.22
C MET A 40 -5.62 22.99 2.79
N ASN A 41 -5.24 22.18 3.76
CA ASN A 41 -6.12 21.20 4.36
C ASN A 41 -7.12 21.88 5.30
N ASP A 42 -8.37 21.39 5.35
CA ASP A 42 -9.43 21.95 6.21
C ASP A 42 -9.59 23.47 6.06
N THR A 43 -9.61 23.97 4.83
CA THR A 43 -9.75 25.42 4.57
C THR A 43 -11.14 25.84 4.11
N LYS A 44 -12.12 24.91 4.06
CA LYS A 44 -13.46 25.12 3.47
C LYS A 44 -13.42 25.37 1.96
N LEU A 45 -12.36 24.94 1.30
CA LEU A 45 -12.18 25.15 -0.14
C LEU A 45 -13.31 24.49 -0.93
N THR A 46 -13.91 25.22 -1.85
CA THR A 46 -14.98 24.74 -2.72
C THR A 46 -14.56 24.65 -4.17
N SER A 47 -13.59 25.45 -4.58
CA SER A 47 -13.05 25.49 -5.93
C SER A 47 -11.60 25.95 -5.98
N LEU A 48 -10.93 25.61 -7.07
CA LEU A 48 -9.58 26.05 -7.39
C LEU A 48 -9.59 26.87 -8.68
N PRO A 49 -8.74 27.91 -8.82
CA PRO A 49 -8.68 28.70 -10.04
C PRO A 49 -8.12 27.88 -11.21
N GLU A 50 -8.55 28.22 -12.43
CA GLU A 50 -8.15 27.54 -13.68
C GLU A 50 -6.63 27.45 -13.90
N ASN A 51 -5.87 28.38 -13.29
CA ASN A 51 -4.42 28.47 -13.41
C ASN A 51 -3.64 27.81 -12.26
N ILE A 52 -4.30 27.09 -11.35
CA ILE A 52 -3.62 26.46 -10.18
C ILE A 52 -2.46 25.57 -10.62
N PHE A 53 -2.68 24.76 -11.64
CA PHE A 53 -1.63 23.88 -12.19
C PHE A 53 -0.60 24.62 -13.07
N GLY A 54 -0.74 25.93 -13.26
CA GLY A 54 0.27 26.82 -13.84
C GLY A 54 1.40 27.19 -12.87
N MET A 55 1.31 26.81 -11.59
CA MET A 55 2.38 26.92 -10.60
C MET A 55 3.46 25.88 -10.87
N LYS A 56 4.37 26.18 -11.80
CA LYS A 56 5.26 25.22 -12.49
C LYS A 56 6.20 24.42 -11.61
N LYS A 57 6.52 24.92 -10.40
CA LYS A 57 7.47 24.25 -9.48
C LYS A 57 6.80 23.47 -8.35
N VAL A 58 5.49 23.56 -8.22
CA VAL A 58 4.79 22.82 -7.15
C VAL A 58 4.91 21.32 -7.41
N SER A 59 5.58 20.65 -6.51
CA SER A 59 5.70 19.19 -6.49
C SER A 59 4.60 18.52 -5.67
N THR A 60 4.01 19.26 -4.72
CA THR A 60 2.98 18.73 -3.83
C THR A 60 1.83 19.72 -3.71
N PHE A 61 0.66 19.25 -4.10
CA PHE A 61 -0.62 19.89 -3.80
C PHE A 61 -1.35 19.02 -2.77
N ASP A 62 -1.68 19.62 -1.64
CA ASP A 62 -2.40 18.97 -0.56
C ASP A 62 -3.63 19.81 -0.20
N PHE A 63 -4.79 19.30 -0.59
CA PHE A 63 -6.10 19.90 -0.42
C PHE A 63 -7.06 19.01 0.38
N CYS A 64 -6.52 18.14 1.22
CA CYS A 64 -7.32 17.23 2.04
C CYS A 64 -8.31 17.97 2.94
N ASP A 65 -9.34 17.26 3.43
CA ASP A 65 -10.32 17.77 4.40
C ASP A 65 -11.16 18.97 3.91
N ASN A 66 -11.31 19.12 2.60
CA ASN A 66 -12.12 20.16 1.98
C ASN A 66 -13.42 19.56 1.40
N GLN A 67 -14.42 19.33 2.25
CA GLN A 67 -15.68 18.68 1.87
C GLN A 67 -16.50 19.43 0.80
N GLY A 68 -16.22 20.70 0.55
CA GLY A 68 -16.81 21.49 -0.54
C GLY A 68 -16.15 21.24 -1.90
N LEU A 69 -14.92 20.72 -1.93
CA LEU A 69 -14.15 20.50 -3.15
C LEU A 69 -14.56 19.18 -3.80
N SER A 70 -15.12 19.26 -5.01
CA SER A 70 -15.64 18.11 -5.75
C SER A 70 -15.10 17.94 -7.16
N ASN A 71 -14.34 18.91 -7.64
CA ASN A 71 -13.71 18.89 -8.96
C ASN A 71 -12.40 19.69 -8.98
N LEU A 72 -11.59 19.43 -9.99
CA LEU A 72 -10.38 20.20 -10.26
C LEU A 72 -10.50 20.93 -11.59
N PRO A 73 -9.81 22.10 -11.75
CA PRO A 73 -9.61 22.70 -13.05
C PRO A 73 -8.90 21.73 -14.00
N LYS A 74 -9.16 21.86 -15.29
CA LYS A 74 -8.52 21.03 -16.29
C LYS A 74 -7.00 21.18 -16.24
N TYR A 75 -6.30 20.07 -16.06
CA TYR A 75 -4.84 20.03 -16.16
C TYR A 75 -4.40 20.26 -17.61
N ARG A 76 -3.51 21.24 -17.84
CA ARG A 76 -3.03 21.64 -19.18
C ARG A 76 -1.59 21.24 -19.46
N GLY A 77 -0.95 20.47 -18.56
CA GLY A 77 0.42 20.01 -18.76
C GLY A 77 1.52 21.02 -18.39
N ASP A 78 1.17 22.17 -17.81
CA ASP A 78 2.13 23.25 -17.54
C ASP A 78 3.05 22.93 -16.34
N ASN A 79 2.57 22.14 -15.37
CA ASN A 79 3.36 21.72 -14.23
C ASN A 79 4.01 20.36 -14.48
N THR A 80 5.31 20.36 -14.78
CA THR A 80 6.09 19.16 -15.03
C THR A 80 6.72 18.58 -13.76
N TYR A 81 6.50 19.18 -12.59
CA TYR A 81 7.08 18.77 -11.30
C TYR A 81 6.06 18.18 -10.33
N MET A 82 4.79 18.11 -10.70
CA MET A 82 3.74 17.62 -9.81
C MET A 82 3.99 16.13 -9.46
N GLY A 83 4.54 15.91 -8.27
CA GLY A 83 4.86 14.59 -7.74
C GLY A 83 3.74 14.01 -6.89
N GLY A 84 2.98 14.84 -6.16
CA GLY A 84 1.90 14.42 -5.28
C GLY A 84 0.67 15.31 -5.38
N LEU A 85 -0.49 14.67 -5.42
CA LEU A 85 -1.80 15.31 -5.32
C LEU A 85 -2.62 14.56 -4.27
N PHE A 86 -2.97 15.27 -3.19
CA PHE A 86 -3.72 14.73 -2.06
C PHE A 86 -5.07 15.44 -1.97
N LEU A 87 -6.14 14.66 -2.03
CA LEU A 87 -7.53 15.07 -2.11
C LEU A 87 -8.42 14.26 -1.16
N ASP A 88 -7.84 13.78 -0.06
CA ASP A 88 -8.56 12.94 0.90
C ASP A 88 -9.64 13.75 1.62
N ASN A 89 -10.71 13.08 2.05
CA ASN A 89 -11.84 13.72 2.76
C ASN A 89 -12.46 14.90 2.00
N CYS A 90 -12.59 14.79 0.67
CA CYS A 90 -13.26 15.75 -0.19
C CYS A 90 -14.63 15.23 -0.68
N SER A 91 -15.13 15.75 -1.79
CA SER A 91 -16.42 15.32 -2.35
C SER A 91 -16.34 14.86 -3.81
N PHE A 92 -15.21 14.29 -4.22
CA PHE A 92 -15.03 13.76 -5.57
C PHE A 92 -15.93 12.54 -5.80
N THR A 93 -16.64 12.54 -6.92
CA THR A 93 -17.48 11.40 -7.36
C THR A 93 -16.81 10.54 -8.41
N SER A 94 -15.67 10.98 -8.94
CA SER A 94 -14.81 10.27 -9.88
C SER A 94 -13.35 10.68 -9.68
N ILE A 95 -12.42 9.88 -10.18
CA ILE A 95 -11.01 10.26 -10.24
C ILE A 95 -10.88 11.43 -11.23
N PRO A 96 -10.23 12.55 -10.87
CA PRO A 96 -10.04 13.69 -11.77
C PRO A 96 -9.23 13.34 -13.02
N GLU A 97 -9.57 13.99 -14.15
CA GLU A 97 -8.80 13.88 -15.38
C GLU A 97 -7.49 14.66 -15.29
N ILE A 98 -6.43 13.98 -14.88
CA ILE A 98 -5.07 14.52 -14.74
C ILE A 98 -4.07 13.76 -15.64
N ALA A 99 -4.52 13.41 -16.83
CA ALA A 99 -3.73 12.68 -17.82
C ALA A 99 -2.41 13.39 -18.17
N ASN A 100 -1.39 12.61 -18.48
CA ASN A 100 -0.05 13.08 -18.89
C ASN A 100 0.75 13.88 -17.84
N THR A 101 0.47 13.68 -16.55
CA THR A 101 1.30 14.24 -15.49
C THR A 101 2.48 13.30 -15.15
N ARG A 102 3.53 13.86 -14.55
CA ARG A 102 4.59 13.05 -13.93
C ARG A 102 4.29 12.72 -12.46
N MET A 103 3.02 12.67 -12.14
CA MET A 103 2.56 12.43 -10.78
C MET A 103 2.97 11.05 -10.30
N ARG A 104 3.50 10.99 -9.10
CA ARG A 104 3.93 9.76 -8.43
C ARG A 104 2.93 9.27 -7.39
N THR A 105 2.21 10.20 -6.77
CA THR A 105 1.23 9.87 -5.73
C THR A 105 -0.08 10.56 -6.02
N LEU A 106 -1.16 9.80 -6.04
CA LEU A 106 -2.54 10.28 -6.07
C LEU A 106 -3.28 9.66 -4.90
N SER A 107 -3.80 10.51 -4.02
CA SER A 107 -4.66 10.10 -2.91
C SER A 107 -6.02 10.75 -3.00
N LEU A 108 -7.07 9.94 -2.92
CA LEU A 108 -8.48 10.29 -2.98
C LEU A 108 -9.28 9.51 -1.92
N ALA A 109 -8.66 9.19 -0.80
CA ALA A 109 -9.33 8.46 0.28
C ALA A 109 -10.53 9.23 0.83
N ASN A 110 -11.53 8.49 1.30
CA ASN A 110 -12.74 9.06 1.90
C ASN A 110 -13.42 10.12 1.01
N ASN A 111 -13.72 9.72 -0.21
CA ASN A 111 -14.47 10.52 -1.17
C ASN A 111 -15.82 9.85 -1.51
N LYS A 112 -16.47 10.29 -2.56
CA LYS A 112 -17.77 9.78 -2.99
C LYS A 112 -17.69 9.04 -4.34
N ILE A 113 -16.52 8.43 -4.63
CA ILE A 113 -16.29 7.72 -5.88
C ILE A 113 -17.07 6.41 -5.84
N THR A 114 -17.93 6.20 -6.84
CA THR A 114 -18.77 5.00 -6.93
C THR A 114 -18.36 4.04 -8.04
N SER A 115 -17.54 4.49 -8.97
CA SER A 115 -17.01 3.68 -10.06
C SER A 115 -15.72 4.25 -10.59
N VAL A 116 -14.88 3.38 -11.12
CA VAL A 116 -13.65 3.74 -11.84
C VAL A 116 -13.73 3.12 -13.23
N SER A 117 -13.69 3.94 -14.28
CA SER A 117 -13.77 3.44 -15.65
C SER A 117 -12.38 3.00 -16.16
N GLN A 118 -12.39 2.10 -17.17
CA GLN A 118 -11.16 1.67 -17.85
C GLN A 118 -10.42 2.85 -18.50
N GLU A 119 -11.14 3.82 -19.00
CA GLU A 119 -10.57 5.03 -19.62
C GLU A 119 -9.79 5.86 -18.60
N VAL A 120 -10.33 6.03 -17.40
CA VAL A 120 -9.68 6.77 -16.32
C VAL A 120 -8.36 6.11 -15.90
N VAL A 121 -8.35 4.81 -15.66
CA VAL A 121 -7.09 4.13 -15.27
C VAL A 121 -6.05 4.11 -16.39
N ASN A 122 -6.49 4.05 -17.64
CA ASN A 122 -5.59 4.15 -18.80
C ASN A 122 -5.02 5.58 -18.98
N GLY A 123 -5.69 6.58 -18.46
CA GLY A 123 -5.25 7.98 -18.49
C GLY A 123 -4.35 8.39 -17.33
N LEU A 124 -4.19 7.53 -16.31
CA LEU A 124 -3.28 7.82 -15.19
C LEU A 124 -1.82 7.82 -15.66
N SER A 125 -0.98 8.55 -14.92
CA SER A 125 0.44 8.67 -15.23
C SER A 125 1.16 7.33 -15.24
N ASP A 126 1.95 7.05 -16.28
CA ASP A 126 2.87 5.90 -16.32
C ASP A 126 3.97 5.97 -15.25
N GLN A 127 4.10 7.09 -14.55
CA GLN A 127 5.05 7.29 -13.46
C GLN A 127 4.39 7.21 -12.07
N LEU A 128 3.10 6.88 -12.02
CA LEU A 128 2.37 6.75 -10.76
C LEU A 128 2.93 5.56 -9.96
N LEU A 129 3.38 5.85 -8.75
CA LEU A 129 3.93 4.85 -7.81
C LEU A 129 2.90 4.43 -6.76
N THR A 130 2.05 5.37 -6.33
CA THR A 130 1.08 5.15 -5.26
C THR A 130 -0.29 5.67 -5.69
N LEU A 131 -1.29 4.81 -5.63
CA LEU A 131 -2.71 5.15 -5.82
C LEU A 131 -3.50 4.72 -4.58
N ILE A 132 -4.12 5.69 -3.91
CA ILE A 132 -4.94 5.47 -2.71
C ILE A 132 -6.37 5.92 -3.02
N LEU A 133 -7.32 5.00 -2.86
CA LEU A 133 -8.74 5.22 -3.12
C LEU A 133 -9.62 4.71 -1.96
N ASP A 134 -9.05 4.57 -0.77
CA ASP A 134 -9.71 4.01 0.41
C ASP A 134 -11.02 4.72 0.76
N ASP A 135 -11.91 4.03 1.45
CA ASP A 135 -13.17 4.62 1.93
C ASP A 135 -14.05 5.24 0.82
N ASN A 136 -14.04 4.63 -0.37
CA ASN A 136 -14.91 4.94 -1.49
C ASN A 136 -15.88 3.77 -1.75
N LYS A 137 -16.93 3.95 -2.56
CA LYS A 137 -17.91 2.90 -2.87
C LYS A 137 -17.75 2.38 -4.29
N ILE A 138 -16.52 1.94 -4.61
CA ILE A 138 -16.12 1.60 -5.99
C ILE A 138 -16.74 0.27 -6.46
N ASN A 139 -16.92 -0.71 -5.55
CA ASN A 139 -17.48 -2.06 -5.76
C ASN A 139 -16.70 -2.95 -6.75
N SER A 140 -16.07 -2.40 -7.77
CA SER A 140 -15.18 -3.10 -8.70
C SER A 140 -14.11 -2.17 -9.24
N PHE A 141 -12.90 -2.69 -9.45
CA PHE A 141 -11.77 -1.92 -9.98
C PHE A 141 -11.36 -2.51 -11.33
N PRO A 142 -11.23 -1.70 -12.40
CA PRO A 142 -10.87 -2.20 -13.72
C PRO A 142 -9.41 -2.66 -13.79
N GLN A 143 -9.05 -3.41 -14.82
CA GLN A 143 -7.67 -3.79 -15.06
C GLN A 143 -6.82 -2.55 -15.31
N MET A 144 -5.86 -2.30 -14.43
CA MET A 144 -4.88 -1.23 -14.58
C MET A 144 -3.60 -1.79 -15.19
N ALA A 145 -3.02 -1.07 -16.15
CA ALA A 145 -1.70 -1.37 -16.69
C ALA A 145 -0.72 -0.27 -16.25
N SER A 146 0.31 -0.63 -15.53
CA SER A 146 1.35 0.30 -15.09
C SER A 146 2.68 -0.44 -14.92
N SER A 147 3.74 0.11 -15.50
CA SER A 147 5.10 -0.38 -15.33
C SER A 147 5.81 0.21 -14.09
N SER A 148 5.14 1.05 -13.32
CA SER A 148 5.74 1.78 -12.20
C SER A 148 4.96 1.68 -10.89
N LEU A 149 3.68 1.27 -10.90
CA LEU A 149 2.86 1.27 -9.70
C LEU A 149 3.41 0.29 -8.66
N ILE A 150 3.71 0.82 -7.48
CA ILE A 150 4.28 0.09 -6.34
C ILE A 150 3.22 -0.20 -5.29
N GLU A 151 2.29 0.72 -5.09
CA GLU A 151 1.28 0.66 -4.04
C GLU A 151 -0.10 0.96 -4.60
N LEU A 152 -1.03 0.05 -4.34
CA LEU A 152 -2.46 0.21 -4.60
C LEU A 152 -3.23 -0.01 -3.32
N SER A 153 -3.98 1.00 -2.87
CA SER A 153 -4.84 0.91 -1.70
C SER A 153 -6.29 1.14 -2.09
N LEU A 154 -7.14 0.17 -1.74
CA LEU A 154 -8.56 0.10 -2.03
C LEU A 154 -9.34 -0.39 -0.80
N ASP A 155 -8.95 0.09 0.38
CA ASP A 155 -9.57 -0.29 1.63
C ASP A 155 -11.02 0.22 1.70
N ASN A 156 -11.91 -0.60 2.26
CA ASN A 156 -13.32 -0.24 2.45
C ASN A 156 -14.00 0.30 1.17
N CYS A 157 -13.72 -0.35 0.03
CA CYS A 157 -14.26 0.04 -1.28
C CYS A 157 -15.47 -0.80 -1.74
N GLY A 158 -15.89 -1.81 -0.94
CA GLY A 158 -17.00 -2.70 -1.29
C GLY A 158 -16.63 -3.77 -2.34
N LEU A 159 -15.34 -4.03 -2.55
CA LEU A 159 -14.88 -4.99 -3.54
C LEU A 159 -15.23 -6.42 -3.13
N THR A 160 -15.72 -7.23 -4.07
CA THR A 160 -16.02 -8.65 -3.87
C THR A 160 -14.96 -9.59 -4.41
N ALA A 161 -14.01 -9.07 -5.17
CA ALA A 161 -12.87 -9.80 -5.74
C ALA A 161 -11.62 -8.92 -5.77
N ILE A 162 -10.44 -9.57 -5.72
CA ILE A 162 -9.17 -8.89 -5.95
C ILE A 162 -9.15 -8.37 -7.39
N PRO A 163 -8.73 -7.11 -7.64
CA PRO A 163 -8.56 -6.59 -8.98
C PRO A 163 -7.62 -7.44 -9.85
N ASP A 164 -7.74 -7.36 -11.16
CA ASP A 164 -6.78 -7.98 -12.07
C ASP A 164 -5.44 -7.26 -12.02
N LEU A 165 -4.43 -7.92 -11.44
CA LEU A 165 -3.08 -7.41 -11.23
C LEU A 165 -2.10 -7.81 -12.33
N SER A 166 -2.56 -8.48 -13.39
CA SER A 166 -1.71 -9.12 -14.41
C SER A 166 -0.80 -8.16 -15.16
N LYS A 167 -1.09 -6.86 -15.14
CA LYS A 167 -0.31 -5.80 -15.79
C LYS A 167 0.37 -4.83 -14.81
N LEU A 168 0.61 -5.27 -13.56
CA LEU A 168 1.27 -4.49 -12.51
C LEU A 168 2.54 -5.19 -12.00
N PRO A 169 3.60 -5.31 -12.81
CA PRO A 169 4.79 -6.10 -12.46
C PRO A 169 5.59 -5.54 -11.28
N GLU A 170 5.51 -4.23 -11.05
CA GLU A 170 6.23 -3.54 -9.97
C GLU A 170 5.41 -3.45 -8.66
N LEU A 171 4.16 -3.95 -8.65
CA LEU A 171 3.30 -3.87 -7.48
C LEU A 171 3.94 -4.61 -6.30
N CYS A 172 4.13 -3.87 -5.22
CA CYS A 172 4.77 -4.33 -3.98
C CYS A 172 3.79 -4.40 -2.83
N VAL A 173 2.84 -3.46 -2.78
CA VAL A 173 1.86 -3.31 -1.70
C VAL A 173 0.46 -3.27 -2.28
N LEU A 174 -0.40 -4.14 -1.78
CA LEU A 174 -1.84 -4.13 -2.06
C LEU A 174 -2.60 -4.15 -0.75
N SER A 175 -3.38 -3.09 -0.50
CA SER A 175 -4.29 -3.03 0.63
C SER A 175 -5.72 -3.15 0.16
N LEU A 176 -6.44 -4.10 0.73
CA LEU A 176 -7.83 -4.45 0.46
C LEU A 176 -8.62 -4.68 1.75
N ASN A 177 -8.18 -4.04 2.83
CA ASN A 177 -8.81 -4.16 4.15
C ASN A 177 -10.30 -3.78 4.09
N SER A 178 -11.12 -4.40 4.92
CA SER A 178 -12.54 -4.04 5.08
C SER A 178 -13.36 -4.10 3.78
N ASN A 179 -13.05 -5.05 2.89
CA ASN A 179 -13.83 -5.33 1.69
C ASN A 179 -14.72 -6.58 1.87
N GLN A 180 -15.25 -7.08 0.78
CA GLN A 180 -16.09 -8.28 0.73
C GLN A 180 -15.46 -9.36 -0.16
N ILE A 181 -14.14 -9.44 -0.17
CA ILE A 181 -13.37 -10.39 -0.99
C ILE A 181 -13.75 -11.81 -0.58
N LEU A 182 -14.08 -12.67 -1.54
CA LEU A 182 -14.54 -14.03 -1.30
C LEU A 182 -13.40 -15.04 -1.30
N GLU A 183 -12.41 -14.84 -2.17
CA GLU A 183 -11.34 -15.80 -2.40
C GLU A 183 -10.07 -15.15 -2.95
N VAL A 184 -8.93 -15.77 -2.67
CA VAL A 184 -7.66 -15.53 -3.37
C VAL A 184 -7.42 -16.72 -4.30
N LYS A 185 -7.47 -16.47 -5.62
CA LYS A 185 -7.38 -17.50 -6.66
C LYS A 185 -5.96 -17.90 -6.99
N ASP A 186 -5.84 -19.03 -7.69
CA ASP A 186 -4.59 -19.43 -8.34
C ASP A 186 -4.12 -18.32 -9.29
N GLY A 187 -2.82 -18.05 -9.27
CA GLY A 187 -2.19 -17.14 -10.19
C GLY A 187 -2.44 -15.65 -9.97
N THR A 188 -3.21 -15.25 -8.94
CA THR A 188 -3.56 -13.84 -8.68
C THR A 188 -2.35 -12.89 -8.69
N PHE A 189 -1.19 -13.34 -8.19
CA PHE A 189 0.02 -12.53 -8.07
C PHE A 189 1.14 -12.92 -9.04
N THR A 190 0.87 -13.79 -10.03
CA THR A 190 1.92 -14.37 -10.91
C THR A 190 2.78 -13.32 -11.59
N ASN A 191 2.19 -12.20 -11.99
CA ASN A 191 2.91 -11.13 -12.69
C ASN A 191 3.46 -10.03 -11.77
N CYS A 192 3.11 -10.05 -10.49
CA CYS A 192 3.61 -9.09 -9.51
C CYS A 192 4.95 -9.56 -8.94
N THR A 193 6.02 -9.38 -9.69
CA THR A 193 7.31 -10.04 -9.40
C THR A 193 8.00 -9.55 -8.11
N LYS A 194 7.60 -8.39 -7.60
CA LYS A 194 8.16 -7.77 -6.38
C LYS A 194 7.16 -7.71 -5.21
N PHE A 195 6.07 -8.47 -5.30
CA PHE A 195 4.98 -8.39 -4.34
C PHE A 195 5.41 -8.72 -2.91
N ALA A 196 5.18 -7.81 -1.98
CA ALA A 196 5.71 -7.91 -0.62
C ALA A 196 4.64 -7.86 0.48
N ILE A 197 3.59 -7.06 0.31
CA ILE A 197 2.57 -6.83 1.33
C ILE A 197 1.18 -7.00 0.75
N LEU A 198 0.39 -7.85 1.40
CA LEU A 198 -1.03 -8.04 1.14
C LEU A 198 -1.80 -7.81 2.43
N ASP A 199 -2.72 -6.84 2.42
CA ASP A 199 -3.69 -6.67 3.49
C ASP A 199 -5.09 -7.06 3.00
N LEU A 200 -5.62 -8.13 3.56
CA LEU A 200 -6.97 -8.64 3.36
C LEU A 200 -7.78 -8.64 4.66
N SER A 201 -7.29 -7.97 5.70
CA SER A 201 -7.97 -7.97 6.99
C SER A 201 -9.38 -7.44 6.90
N LYS A 202 -10.26 -7.90 7.80
CA LYS A 202 -11.69 -7.58 7.85
C LYS A 202 -12.49 -7.91 6.57
N ASN A 203 -12.00 -8.80 5.72
CA ASN A 203 -12.81 -9.40 4.67
C ASN A 203 -13.60 -10.57 5.27
N THR A 204 -14.74 -10.26 5.86
CA THR A 204 -15.52 -11.25 6.63
C THR A 204 -16.08 -12.38 5.77
N GLU A 205 -16.19 -12.16 4.46
CA GLU A 205 -16.66 -13.16 3.49
C GLU A 205 -15.53 -14.00 2.88
N LEU A 206 -14.26 -13.72 3.22
CA LEU A 206 -13.12 -14.47 2.68
C LEU A 206 -13.14 -15.91 3.17
N ARG A 207 -13.19 -16.87 2.24
CA ARG A 207 -13.33 -18.32 2.53
C ARG A 207 -12.08 -19.11 2.19
N THR A 208 -11.42 -18.76 1.08
CA THR A 208 -10.29 -19.53 0.57
C THR A 208 -9.12 -18.66 0.16
N PHE A 209 -7.92 -19.14 0.43
CA PHE A 209 -6.67 -18.56 -0.01
C PHE A 209 -5.85 -19.63 -0.71
N SER A 210 -5.62 -19.48 -2.01
CA SER A 210 -4.86 -20.47 -2.77
C SER A 210 -3.39 -20.49 -2.40
N ASN A 211 -2.85 -21.69 -2.19
CA ASN A 211 -1.40 -21.90 -2.06
C ASN A 211 -0.65 -21.71 -3.39
N HIS A 212 -1.37 -21.61 -4.51
CA HIS A 212 -0.87 -21.36 -5.86
C HIS A 212 -1.20 -19.92 -6.33
N ALA A 213 -1.36 -18.99 -5.40
CA ALA A 213 -1.71 -17.60 -5.68
C ALA A 213 -0.69 -16.88 -6.60
N GLY A 214 0.48 -17.47 -6.85
CA GLY A 214 1.42 -17.02 -7.87
C GLY A 214 2.46 -16.03 -7.36
N PHE A 215 2.73 -15.97 -6.05
CA PHE A 215 3.86 -15.20 -5.54
C PHE A 215 5.17 -15.67 -6.18
N THR A 216 6.04 -14.73 -6.53
CA THR A 216 7.37 -15.05 -7.07
C THR A 216 8.12 -15.96 -6.11
N VAL A 217 8.48 -17.15 -6.59
CA VAL A 217 9.17 -18.18 -5.85
C VAL A 217 10.60 -18.28 -6.33
N ILE A 218 11.54 -18.36 -5.41
CA ILE A 218 12.92 -18.70 -5.72
C ILE A 218 13.20 -20.11 -5.27
N ASP A 219 13.65 -20.94 -6.22
CA ASP A 219 14.28 -22.21 -5.91
C ASP A 219 15.67 -21.93 -5.33
N GLN A 220 15.79 -22.08 -4.04
CA GLN A 220 17.02 -21.83 -3.33
C GLN A 220 17.59 -23.12 -2.78
N THR A 221 18.83 -23.43 -3.15
CA THR A 221 19.59 -24.49 -2.48
C THR A 221 20.09 -23.95 -1.14
N VAL A 222 19.53 -24.45 -0.06
CA VAL A 222 19.93 -24.07 1.28
C VAL A 222 20.85 -25.14 1.85
N LYS A 223 22.03 -24.72 2.29
CA LYS A 223 22.92 -25.56 3.08
C LYS A 223 22.62 -25.34 4.56
N TYR A 224 22.46 -26.42 5.31
CA TYR A 224 22.18 -26.34 6.73
C TYR A 224 22.87 -27.47 7.49
N ARG A 225 23.14 -27.24 8.75
CA ARG A 225 23.50 -28.27 9.71
C ARG A 225 22.42 -28.38 10.76
N ASN A 226 22.28 -29.55 11.34
CA ASN A 226 21.38 -29.70 12.46
C ASN A 226 21.81 -28.74 13.59
N LYS A 227 20.82 -28.20 14.29
CA LYS A 227 21.07 -27.25 15.39
C LYS A 227 20.38 -27.77 16.64
N LYS A 228 21.06 -27.70 17.78
CA LYS A 228 20.50 -28.00 19.11
C LYS A 228 20.84 -26.89 20.08
N LEU A 229 20.00 -26.75 21.09
CA LEU A 229 20.24 -25.85 22.19
C LEU A 229 21.14 -26.53 23.23
N VAL A 230 22.21 -25.84 23.63
CA VAL A 230 23.07 -26.27 24.72
C VAL A 230 23.21 -25.08 25.69
N GLY A 231 22.49 -25.15 26.80
CA GLY A 231 22.26 -23.94 27.62
C GLY A 231 21.50 -22.88 26.82
N ASP A 232 22.00 -21.66 26.80
CA ASP A 232 21.44 -20.51 26.05
C ASP A 232 22.04 -20.37 24.64
N LYS A 233 22.85 -21.31 24.18
CA LYS A 233 23.54 -21.24 22.88
C LYS A 233 23.01 -22.26 21.90
N VAL A 234 22.76 -21.82 20.66
CA VAL A 234 22.45 -22.69 19.53
C VAL A 234 23.77 -23.25 18.98
N VAL A 235 23.93 -24.59 18.99
CA VAL A 235 25.13 -25.28 18.50
C VAL A 235 24.75 -26.09 17.25
N GLU A 236 25.52 -25.93 16.18
CA GLU A 236 25.42 -26.74 14.99
C GLU A 236 26.11 -28.09 15.19
N TYR A 237 25.50 -29.18 14.67
CA TYR A 237 26.06 -30.51 14.76
C TYR A 237 25.74 -31.35 13.50
N GLY A 238 26.53 -32.39 13.26
CA GLY A 238 26.41 -33.25 12.09
C GLY A 238 26.95 -32.64 10.80
N ASP A 239 26.81 -33.40 9.72
CA ASP A 239 27.31 -32.99 8.42
C ASP A 239 26.42 -31.92 7.79
N GLU A 240 27.03 -31.12 6.90
CA GLU A 240 26.30 -30.14 6.11
C GLU A 240 25.36 -30.86 5.15
N GLN A 241 24.07 -30.50 5.20
CA GLN A 241 23.02 -31.03 4.34
C GLN A 241 22.58 -29.96 3.36
N THR A 242 22.08 -30.39 2.21
CA THR A 242 21.57 -29.49 1.16
C THR A 242 20.10 -29.81 0.89
N GLN A 243 19.27 -28.79 0.80
CA GLN A 243 17.87 -28.92 0.45
C GLN A 243 17.46 -27.83 -0.51
N ASN A 244 16.76 -28.20 -1.58
CA ASN A 244 16.11 -27.23 -2.45
C ASN A 244 14.77 -26.84 -1.85
N ILE A 245 14.57 -25.55 -1.69
CA ILE A 245 13.32 -24.98 -1.17
C ILE A 245 12.79 -23.94 -2.16
N ALA A 246 11.50 -24.04 -2.43
CA ALA A 246 10.76 -23.01 -3.14
C ALA A 246 10.06 -22.11 -2.11
N LYS A 247 10.42 -20.83 -2.04
CA LYS A 247 9.81 -19.87 -1.11
C LYS A 247 9.49 -18.56 -1.80
N PRO A 248 8.42 -17.85 -1.40
CA PRO A 248 8.18 -16.49 -1.85
C PRO A 248 9.35 -15.59 -1.47
N TYR A 249 9.91 -14.90 -2.45
CA TYR A 249 11.17 -14.16 -2.25
C TYR A 249 10.97 -12.79 -1.60
N TYR A 250 9.98 -12.03 -2.11
CA TYR A 250 9.73 -10.67 -1.62
C TYR A 250 8.61 -10.60 -0.59
N LEU A 251 7.80 -11.65 -0.45
CA LEU A 251 6.65 -11.62 0.44
C LEU A 251 7.07 -11.45 1.91
N ASN A 252 6.62 -10.37 2.52
CA ASN A 252 6.92 -10.01 3.91
C ASN A 252 5.71 -10.07 4.83
N CYS A 253 4.52 -9.73 4.31
CA CYS A 253 3.32 -9.64 5.12
C CYS A 253 2.10 -10.12 4.36
N VAL A 254 1.32 -10.97 5.00
CA VAL A 254 -0.06 -11.28 4.61
C VAL A 254 -0.93 -11.07 5.85
N ASN A 255 -1.76 -10.04 5.81
CA ASN A 255 -2.69 -9.74 6.89
C ASN A 255 -4.07 -10.29 6.54
N VAL A 256 -4.58 -11.21 7.34
CA VAL A 256 -5.91 -11.81 7.25
C VAL A 256 -6.67 -11.72 8.58
N ASP A 257 -6.34 -10.73 9.40
CA ASP A 257 -7.03 -10.49 10.68
C ASP A 257 -8.51 -10.21 10.45
N ASP A 258 -9.37 -10.66 11.36
CA ASP A 258 -10.81 -10.52 11.25
C ASP A 258 -11.42 -11.09 9.93
N CYS A 259 -10.88 -12.23 9.43
CA CYS A 259 -11.45 -13.04 8.35
C CYS A 259 -12.01 -14.37 8.91
N PRO A 260 -13.16 -14.36 9.60
CA PRO A 260 -13.64 -15.50 10.40
C PRO A 260 -14.01 -16.74 9.58
N ASN A 261 -14.32 -16.57 8.30
CA ASN A 261 -14.72 -17.65 7.40
C ASN A 261 -13.55 -18.25 6.62
N LEU A 262 -12.33 -17.70 6.79
CA LEU A 262 -11.16 -18.17 6.05
C LEU A 262 -10.70 -19.54 6.55
N THR A 263 -10.69 -20.50 5.64
CA THR A 263 -10.01 -21.79 5.81
C THR A 263 -8.76 -21.80 4.94
N TRP A 264 -7.59 -21.67 5.56
CA TRP A 264 -6.33 -21.61 4.84
C TRP A 264 -5.22 -22.29 5.63
N LYS A 265 -4.54 -23.20 4.98
CA LYS A 265 -3.32 -23.80 5.52
C LYS A 265 -2.12 -23.14 4.86
N VAL A 266 -1.41 -22.31 5.61
CA VAL A 266 -0.20 -21.64 5.12
C VAL A 266 0.84 -22.68 4.68
N PRO A 267 1.43 -22.60 3.47
CA PRO A 267 2.42 -23.56 3.00
C PRO A 267 3.62 -23.67 3.93
N GLU A 268 4.08 -24.90 4.20
CA GLU A 268 5.25 -25.13 5.07
C GLU A 268 6.51 -24.43 4.58
N THR A 269 6.67 -24.25 3.27
CA THR A 269 7.80 -23.56 2.66
C THR A 269 7.87 -22.08 3.02
N TRP A 270 6.75 -21.49 3.44
CA TRP A 270 6.71 -20.08 3.87
C TRP A 270 7.34 -19.87 5.24
N CYS A 271 7.56 -20.92 6.01
CA CYS A 271 8.24 -20.84 7.31
C CYS A 271 9.66 -20.27 7.23
N CYS A 272 10.29 -20.30 6.05
CA CYS A 272 11.65 -19.78 5.84
C CYS A 272 11.68 -18.31 5.46
N ILE A 273 10.53 -17.65 5.33
CA ILE A 273 10.46 -16.22 5.05
C ILE A 273 10.89 -15.45 6.30
N LYS A 274 11.88 -14.59 6.15
CA LYS A 274 12.55 -13.94 7.28
C LYS A 274 11.64 -13.07 8.14
N ASN A 275 10.63 -12.44 7.54
CA ASN A 275 9.72 -11.48 8.19
C ASN A 275 8.30 -11.74 7.67
N PHE A 276 7.78 -12.93 7.90
CA PHE A 276 6.42 -13.27 7.49
C PHE A 276 5.46 -13.05 8.65
N TYR A 277 4.42 -12.26 8.43
CA TYR A 277 3.39 -11.95 9.41
C TYR A 277 2.05 -12.43 8.89
N VAL A 278 1.37 -13.24 9.69
CA VAL A 278 -0.04 -13.58 9.51
C VAL A 278 -0.76 -13.16 10.77
N TRP A 279 -1.70 -12.26 10.65
CA TRP A 279 -2.60 -11.91 11.74
C TRP A 279 -3.89 -12.70 11.57
N ASN A 280 -4.21 -13.53 12.54
CA ASN A 280 -5.48 -14.22 12.60
C ASN A 280 -5.88 -14.60 14.01
N LYS A 281 -7.18 -14.89 14.18
CA LYS A 281 -7.73 -15.58 15.35
C LYS A 281 -7.37 -17.05 15.35
N GLU A 282 -7.56 -17.71 16.48
CA GLU A 282 -7.10 -19.00 16.96
C GLU A 282 -7.34 -20.24 16.06
N GLU A 283 -7.94 -20.13 14.87
CA GLU A 283 -8.47 -21.25 14.10
C GLU A 283 -7.77 -21.55 12.78
N LEU A 284 -6.72 -20.83 12.38
CA LEU A 284 -5.93 -21.25 11.22
C LEU A 284 -5.06 -22.44 11.59
N GLU A 285 -5.20 -23.55 10.86
CA GLU A 285 -4.17 -24.60 10.84
C GLU A 285 -2.88 -24.01 10.23
N LEU A 286 -2.12 -23.38 11.07
CA LEU A 286 -0.78 -22.96 10.70
C LEU A 286 0.09 -24.22 10.61
N PRO A 287 0.95 -24.33 9.59
CA PRO A 287 1.98 -25.34 9.64
C PRO A 287 2.75 -25.07 10.93
N VAL A 288 2.63 -25.99 11.86
CA VAL A 288 3.21 -25.92 13.19
C VAL A 288 4.67 -25.53 13.02
N ARG A 289 5.03 -24.26 13.07
CA ARG A 289 6.47 -23.92 13.18
C ARG A 289 6.89 -22.70 12.34
N ASN A 290 6.58 -21.53 12.71
CA ASN A 290 7.20 -20.24 12.27
C ASN A 290 6.26 -19.13 11.86
N VAL A 291 5.01 -19.28 12.13
CA VAL A 291 4.10 -18.17 11.95
C VAL A 291 3.93 -17.52 13.31
N ILE A 292 4.25 -16.24 13.41
CA ILE A 292 3.90 -15.48 14.59
C ILE A 292 2.47 -15.03 14.41
N VAL A 293 1.57 -15.67 15.15
CA VAL A 293 0.18 -15.27 15.22
C VAL A 293 0.08 -14.12 16.23
N TYR A 294 -0.31 -12.96 15.77
CA TYR A 294 -0.71 -11.88 16.64
C TYR A 294 -2.19 -12.00 16.96
N ASN A 295 -2.49 -12.23 18.23
CA ASN A 295 -3.82 -12.04 18.74
C ASN A 295 -3.85 -10.70 19.51
N ARG A 296 -4.78 -9.79 19.19
CA ARG A 296 -5.00 -8.57 19.97
C ARG A 296 -5.25 -8.96 21.41
N GLY A 297 -4.22 -8.88 22.26
CA GLY A 297 -4.33 -9.10 23.71
C GLY A 297 -3.52 -10.24 24.31
N SER A 298 -2.95 -11.16 23.54
CA SER A 298 -2.07 -12.20 24.07
C SER A 298 -0.84 -12.38 23.19
N LYS A 299 0.34 -12.35 23.80
CA LYS A 299 1.60 -12.72 23.15
C LYS A 299 1.70 -14.24 23.09
N ASN A 300 1.03 -14.87 22.15
CA ASN A 300 1.24 -16.30 21.90
C ASN A 300 2.45 -16.46 20.98
N VAL A 301 3.60 -16.69 21.59
CA VAL A 301 4.81 -17.12 20.89
C VAL A 301 4.67 -18.60 20.59
N VAL A 302 4.33 -18.96 19.36
CA VAL A 302 4.34 -20.37 18.94
C VAL A 302 5.80 -20.79 18.75
N ARG A 303 6.23 -21.80 19.49
CA ARG A 303 7.55 -22.42 19.37
C ARG A 303 7.70 -23.10 18.02
N HIS A 304 8.85 -23.00 17.46
CA HIS A 304 9.18 -23.15 16.10
C HIS A 304 10.23 -24.22 15.84
N GLU A 305 9.89 -25.22 15.08
CA GLU A 305 10.84 -26.06 14.34
C GLU A 305 10.60 -25.84 12.84
N CYS A 306 11.49 -25.12 12.17
CA CYS A 306 11.47 -25.09 10.72
C CYS A 306 12.00 -26.43 10.19
N PRO A 307 11.27 -27.15 9.34
CA PRO A 307 11.76 -28.41 8.77
C PRO A 307 13.04 -28.21 7.95
N VAL A 308 13.28 -26.98 7.46
CA VAL A 308 14.45 -26.61 6.68
C VAL A 308 15.60 -26.10 7.54
N CYS A 309 15.33 -25.23 8.52
CA CYS A 309 16.38 -24.69 9.36
C CYS A 309 16.59 -25.44 10.67
N LYS A 310 15.74 -26.42 11.00
CA LYS A 310 15.82 -27.32 12.17
C LYS A 310 16.42 -26.66 13.42
N VAL A 311 15.86 -25.54 13.84
CA VAL A 311 16.25 -24.88 15.09
C VAL A 311 15.30 -25.35 16.18
N ASP A 312 15.80 -26.22 17.06
CA ASP A 312 15.03 -26.68 18.21
C ASP A 312 14.77 -25.53 19.18
N GLY A 313 13.52 -25.13 19.31
CA GLY A 313 12.92 -24.73 20.56
C GLY A 313 13.19 -23.31 21.09
N GLN A 314 13.85 -22.41 20.38
CA GLN A 314 13.99 -21.03 20.86
C GLN A 314 12.99 -20.08 20.20
N PRO A 315 12.25 -19.29 21.00
CA PRO A 315 11.45 -18.20 20.43
C PRO A 315 12.40 -17.16 19.86
N ARG A 316 12.35 -16.92 18.54
CA ARG A 316 12.94 -15.71 17.99
C ARG A 316 12.07 -14.55 18.45
N VAL A 317 12.59 -13.71 19.33
CA VAL A 317 11.97 -12.43 19.66
C VAL A 317 12.24 -11.50 18.49
N TYR A 318 11.20 -11.25 17.67
CA TYR A 318 11.27 -10.23 16.65
C TYR A 318 10.78 -8.91 17.27
N SER A 319 11.54 -7.84 17.08
CA SER A 319 11.01 -6.50 17.26
C SER A 319 10.08 -6.23 16.07
N PHE A 320 8.79 -6.18 16.35
CA PHE A 320 7.81 -5.91 15.29
C PHE A 320 7.81 -4.43 14.95
N PRO A 321 7.69 -4.09 13.66
CA PRO A 321 7.12 -2.81 13.30
C PRO A 321 5.73 -2.74 13.96
N LYS A 322 5.41 -1.62 14.56
CA LYS A 322 4.20 -1.47 15.38
C LYS A 322 2.93 -1.43 14.54
N THR A 323 3.06 -1.07 13.26
CA THR A 323 1.95 -0.91 12.32
C THR A 323 2.35 -1.33 10.90
N LEU A 324 1.36 -1.61 10.06
CA LEU A 324 1.53 -1.83 8.62
C LEU A 324 2.25 -0.65 7.95
N GLU A 325 1.94 0.57 8.37
CA GLU A 325 2.56 1.81 7.90
C GLU A 325 4.07 1.84 8.13
N GLU A 326 4.56 1.34 9.27
CA GLU A 326 6.00 1.25 9.56
C GLU A 326 6.70 0.24 8.64
N ILE A 327 6.02 -0.85 8.25
CA ILE A 327 6.53 -1.83 7.28
C ILE A 327 6.63 -1.18 5.90
N ILE A 328 5.57 -0.51 5.45
CA ILE A 328 5.50 0.21 4.18
C ILE A 328 6.60 1.29 4.11
N ALA A 329 6.75 2.10 5.17
CA ALA A 329 7.79 3.13 5.25
C ALA A 329 9.21 2.54 5.19
N GLY A 330 9.42 1.37 5.80
CA GLY A 330 10.70 0.65 5.74
C GLY A 330 11.04 0.14 4.34
N LEU A 331 10.06 -0.34 3.59
CA LEU A 331 10.23 -0.79 2.20
C LEU A 331 10.51 0.36 1.25
N LYS A 332 9.81 1.49 1.38
CA LYS A 332 10.04 2.70 0.57
C LYS A 332 11.47 3.24 0.73
N LYS A 333 12.02 3.26 1.94
CA LYS A 333 13.43 3.69 2.20
C LYS A 333 14.48 2.80 1.53
N ASN A 334 14.17 1.54 1.26
CA ASN A 334 15.12 0.60 0.62
C ASN A 334 15.09 0.66 -0.92
N GLN A 335 14.09 1.33 -1.50
CA GLN A 335 14.00 1.53 -2.95
C GLN A 335 14.66 2.83 -3.41
N ASP A 336 14.90 3.78 -2.49
CA ASP A 336 15.61 5.04 -2.76
C ASP A 336 17.15 4.92 -2.65
N LYS A 337 17.66 3.70 -2.41
CA LYS A 337 19.09 3.35 -2.41
C LYS A 337 19.45 2.53 -3.62
#